data_1f134b127459073e1009ad9371630e87
#
_entry.id   1f134b127459073e1009ad9371630e87
#
_cell.length_a   1.000
_cell.length_b   1.000
_cell.length_c   1.000
_cell.angle_alpha   90.00
_cell.angle_beta   90.00
_cell.angle_gamma   90.00
#
_symmetry.space_group_name_H-M   'P 1'
#
loop_
_entity.id
_entity.type
_entity.pdbx_description
1 polymer ?
#
loop_
_entity_poly.entity_id
_entity_poly.type
_entity_poly.pdbx_seq_one_letter_code
_entity_poly.pdbx_strand_id
1 'polypeptide(L)' 'VQQAQPDKSARFKEKAENQASKVMAEIEKLQKLSNKKYYTYSTEQINELFVAIQSVLDETKATFTTSNPEKKKLFTFSA' A
#
# COMPACT_ATOMS: atom_id res chain seq x y z
N VAL A 1 -24.42 -13.53 25.52
CA VAL A 1 -24.29 -13.56 24.76
C VAL A 1 -23.60 -13.25 23.94
N GLN A 2 -23.21 -13.53 23.75
CA GLN A 2 -22.48 -13.36 23.07
C GLN A 2 -22.74 -12.88 22.09
N GLN A 3 -22.43 -12.37 21.82
CA GLN A 3 -22.70 -11.77 20.93
C GLN A 3 -22.53 -12.33 19.79
N ALA A 4 -23.28 -12.30 19.15
CA ALA A 4 -23.16 -12.87 17.95
C ALA A 4 -22.36 -12.10 17.03
N GLN A 5 -22.10 -10.88 17.26
CA GLN A 5 -21.31 -10.19 16.33
C GLN A 5 -19.89 -10.35 16.64
N PRO A 6 -19.06 -10.41 15.62
CA PRO A 6 -17.66 -10.58 15.83
C PRO A 6 -17.10 -9.40 16.57
N ASP A 7 -16.11 -9.68 17.34
CA ASP A 7 -15.33 -8.69 17.99
C ASP A 7 -14.74 -7.76 16.95
N LYS A 8 -14.71 -6.48 17.23
CA LYS A 8 -14.14 -5.53 16.30
C LYS A 8 -12.69 -5.81 16.03
N SER A 9 -12.00 -6.28 17.05
CA SER A 9 -10.61 -6.63 16.91
C SER A 9 -10.42 -7.79 15.93
N ALA A 10 -11.26 -8.79 16.03
CA ALA A 10 -11.17 -9.94 15.14
C ALA A 10 -11.54 -9.55 13.72
N ARG A 11 -12.51 -8.67 13.56
CA ARG A 11 -12.85 -8.20 12.22
C ARG A 11 -11.72 -7.41 11.60
N PHE A 12 -11.06 -6.60 12.41
CA PHE A 12 -9.93 -5.83 11.90
C PHE A 12 -8.83 -6.76 11.42
N LYS A 13 -8.53 -7.78 12.22
CA LYS A 13 -7.46 -8.71 11.85
C LYS A 13 -7.76 -9.40 10.53
N GLU A 14 -8.99 -9.86 10.37
CA GLU A 14 -9.35 -10.57 9.16
C GLU A 14 -9.26 -9.65 7.96
N LYS A 15 -9.82 -8.46 8.07
CA LYS A 15 -9.79 -7.52 6.95
C LYS A 15 -8.40 -7.05 6.66
N ALA A 16 -7.62 -6.79 7.70
CA ALA A 16 -6.26 -6.32 7.51
C ALA A 16 -5.40 -7.37 6.84
N GLU A 17 -5.57 -8.63 7.23
CA GLU A 17 -4.79 -9.70 6.62
C GLU A 17 -5.12 -9.82 5.14
N ASN A 18 -6.40 -9.73 4.80
CA ASN A 18 -6.79 -9.83 3.41
C ASN A 18 -6.27 -8.66 2.61
N GLN A 19 -6.42 -7.46 3.13
CA GLN A 19 -5.97 -6.28 2.40
C GLN A 19 -4.47 -6.21 2.31
N ALA A 20 -3.79 -6.54 3.40
CA ALA A 20 -2.33 -6.52 3.39
C ALA A 20 -1.77 -7.52 2.40
N SER A 21 -2.38 -8.70 2.33
CA SER A 21 -1.94 -9.69 1.37
C SER A 21 -2.07 -9.18 -0.06
N LYS A 22 -3.16 -8.48 -0.35
CA LYS A 22 -3.35 -7.90 -1.67
C LYS A 22 -2.33 -6.81 -1.96
N VAL A 23 -2.07 -5.98 -0.97
CA VAL A 23 -1.10 -4.91 -1.14
C VAL A 23 0.28 -5.49 -1.40
N MET A 24 0.66 -6.49 -0.63
CA MET A 24 1.96 -7.09 -0.79
C MET A 24 2.10 -7.77 -2.15
N ALA A 25 1.04 -8.40 -2.61
CA ALA A 25 1.06 -9.01 -3.94
C ALA A 25 1.22 -7.97 -5.03
N GLU A 26 0.55 -6.83 -4.87
CA GLU A 26 0.68 -5.77 -5.85
C GLU A 26 2.08 -5.19 -5.87
N ILE A 27 2.66 -5.02 -4.69
CA ILE A 27 4.03 -4.54 -4.63
C ILE A 27 4.99 -5.54 -5.27
N GLU A 28 4.76 -6.83 -5.03
CA GLU A 28 5.60 -7.85 -5.62
C GLU A 28 5.54 -7.84 -7.14
N LYS A 29 4.41 -7.44 -7.69
CA LYS A 29 4.31 -7.32 -9.14
C LYS A 29 5.29 -6.31 -9.71
N LEU A 30 5.66 -5.32 -8.89
CA LEU A 30 6.64 -4.35 -9.35
C LEU A 30 8.00 -4.99 -9.60
N GLN A 31 8.26 -6.12 -8.96
CA GLN A 31 9.53 -6.79 -9.16
C GLN A 31 9.73 -7.24 -10.60
N LYS A 32 8.63 -7.52 -11.27
CA LYS A 32 8.73 -7.93 -12.68
C LYS A 32 9.24 -6.80 -13.56
N LEU A 33 9.01 -5.58 -13.13
CA LEU A 33 9.46 -4.43 -13.90
C LEU A 33 10.96 -4.21 -13.76
N SER A 34 11.61 -4.90 -12.83
CA SER A 34 13.04 -4.77 -12.67
C SER A 34 13.83 -5.49 -13.75
N ASN A 35 13.16 -6.26 -14.59
CA ASN A 35 13.82 -7.05 -15.62
C ASN A 35 14.31 -6.15 -16.75
N LYS A 36 15.60 -5.93 -16.79
CA LYS A 36 16.20 -5.02 -17.76
C LYS A 36 16.12 -5.54 -19.17
N LYS A 37 15.78 -6.79 -19.33
CA LYS A 37 15.60 -7.35 -20.66
C LYS A 37 14.41 -6.71 -21.36
N TYR A 38 13.40 -6.34 -20.62
CA TYR A 38 12.16 -5.81 -21.19
C TYR A 38 11.92 -4.34 -20.84
N TYR A 39 12.58 -3.82 -19.83
CA TYR A 39 12.28 -2.49 -19.33
C TYR A 39 13.54 -1.70 -19.09
N THR A 40 13.43 -0.42 -19.34
CA THR A 40 14.52 0.52 -19.07
C THR A 40 14.06 1.51 -18.01
N TYR A 41 14.87 1.73 -17.03
CA TYR A 41 14.53 2.66 -15.98
C TYR A 41 15.80 3.31 -15.43
N SER A 42 15.61 4.48 -14.83
CA SER A 42 16.72 5.19 -14.22
C SER A 42 16.62 5.08 -12.71
N THR A 43 17.72 5.38 -12.05
CA THR A 43 17.72 5.40 -10.60
C THR A 43 16.74 6.44 -10.08
N GLU A 44 16.64 7.57 -10.75
CA GLU A 44 15.69 8.60 -10.33
C GLU A 44 14.26 8.11 -10.41
N GLN A 45 13.93 7.39 -11.47
CA GLN A 45 12.58 6.86 -11.61
C GLN A 45 12.27 5.87 -10.49
N ILE A 46 13.21 5.01 -10.16
CA ILE A 46 13.01 4.04 -9.11
C ILE A 46 12.84 4.74 -7.78
N ASN A 47 13.67 5.73 -7.50
CA ASN A 47 13.54 6.45 -6.24
C ASN A 47 12.21 7.18 -6.16
N GLU A 48 11.81 7.81 -7.24
CA GLU A 48 10.55 8.53 -7.25
C GLU A 48 9.38 7.59 -7.02
N LEU A 49 9.41 6.43 -7.63
CA LEU A 49 8.37 5.45 -7.48
C LEU A 49 8.25 4.99 -6.02
N PHE A 50 9.36 4.61 -5.43
CA PHE A 50 9.29 4.08 -4.08
C PHE A 50 9.07 5.15 -3.03
N VAL A 51 9.54 6.37 -3.26
CA VAL A 51 9.21 7.45 -2.35
C VAL A 51 7.70 7.71 -2.37
N ALA A 52 7.10 7.66 -3.54
CA ALA A 52 5.65 7.86 -3.62
C ALA A 52 4.88 6.76 -2.90
N ILE A 53 5.31 5.52 -3.08
CA ILE A 53 4.64 4.40 -2.40
C ILE A 53 4.82 4.53 -0.89
N GLN A 54 6.01 4.88 -0.46
CA GLN A 54 6.28 5.04 0.97
C GLN A 54 5.44 6.17 1.56
N SER A 55 5.26 7.23 0.81
CA SER A 55 4.46 8.36 1.26
C SER A 55 3.01 7.94 1.50
N VAL A 56 2.45 7.19 0.56
CA VAL A 56 1.07 6.71 0.72
C VAL A 56 0.99 5.75 1.91
N LEU A 57 1.99 4.92 2.05
CA LEU A 57 2.02 3.99 3.17
C LEU A 57 2.05 4.75 4.50
N ASP A 58 2.88 5.77 4.58
CA ASP A 58 2.99 6.56 5.81
C ASP A 58 1.69 7.28 6.11
N GLU A 59 1.06 7.84 5.09
CA GLU A 59 -0.20 8.53 5.29
C GLU A 59 -1.29 7.58 5.73
N THR A 60 -1.29 6.40 5.14
CA THR A 60 -2.27 5.40 5.50
C THR A 60 -2.08 4.97 6.94
N LYS A 61 -0.84 4.77 7.34
CA LYS A 61 -0.55 4.40 8.71
C LYS A 61 -1.02 5.48 9.68
N ALA A 62 -0.87 6.73 9.28
CA ALA A 62 -1.28 7.84 10.14
C ALA A 62 -2.77 7.85 10.40
N THR A 63 -3.57 7.32 9.48
CA THR A 63 -5.02 7.30 9.70
C THR A 63 -5.42 6.42 10.86
N PHE A 64 -4.55 5.51 11.28
CA PHE A 64 -4.84 4.66 12.42
C PHE A 64 -4.57 5.36 13.74
N THR A 65 -3.83 6.47 13.69
CA THR A 65 -3.56 7.23 14.89
C THR A 65 -4.35 8.52 14.92
N THR A 66 -4.93 8.91 13.79
CA THR A 66 -5.80 10.07 13.73
C THR A 66 -7.09 9.64 13.08
N SER A 67 -8.08 10.47 13.11
CA SER A 67 -9.35 10.13 12.49
C SER A 67 -9.61 10.95 11.25
N ASN A 68 -8.61 11.57 10.71
CA ASN A 68 -8.81 12.39 9.53
C ASN A 68 -8.95 11.53 8.31
N PRO A 69 -9.94 11.80 7.48
CA PRO A 69 -10.06 11.08 6.23
C PRO A 69 -8.96 11.50 5.28
N GLU A 70 -8.63 10.58 4.42
CA GLU A 70 -7.55 10.83 3.51
C GLU A 70 -8.02 11.04 2.11
N LYS A 71 -7.28 11.82 1.38
CA LYS A 71 -7.51 11.92 -0.02
C LYS A 71 -6.80 10.81 -0.71
N LYS A 72 -7.39 10.35 -1.79
CA LYS A 72 -6.71 9.37 -2.61
C LYS A 72 -5.58 10.01 -3.35
N LYS A 73 -4.49 9.31 -3.46
CA LYS A 73 -3.35 9.75 -4.22
C LYS A 73 -3.08 8.80 -5.35
N LEU A 74 -2.80 9.37 -6.50
CA LEU A 74 -2.39 8.59 -7.64
C LEU A 74 -0.96 8.93 -7.94
N PHE A 75 -0.21 7.92 -8.31
CA PHE A 75 1.19 8.12 -8.62
C PHE A 75 1.37 8.29 -10.12
N THR A 76 2.07 9.32 -10.50
CA THR A 76 2.55 9.47 -11.87
C THR A 76 3.96 10.01 -11.80
N PHE A 77 4.75 9.61 -12.77
CA PHE A 77 6.11 10.14 -12.83
C PHE A 77 6.06 11.60 -13.25
N SER A 78 6.91 12.39 -12.63
CA SER A 78 6.92 13.82 -12.92
C SER A 78 7.71 14.14 -14.17
N ALA A 79 8.46 13.19 -14.67
CA ALA A 79 9.26 13.48 -15.86
C ALA A 79 9.10 12.44 -16.92
#